data_97b31fd92b014039664d8a7a76885a34
#
_entry.id   97b31fd92b014039664d8a7a76885a34
#
_cell.length_a   1.000
_cell.length_b   1.000
_cell.length_c   1.000
_cell.angle_alpha   90.00
_cell.angle_beta   90.00
_cell.angle_gamma   90.00
#
_symmetry.space_group_name_H-M   'P 1'
#
loop_
_entity.id
_entity.type
_entity.pdbx_description
1 polymer ?
#
loop_
_entity_poly.entity_id
_entity_poly.type
_entity_poly.pdbx_seq_one_letter_code
_entity_poly.pdbx_strand_id
1 'polypeptide(L)'
;MSEEKKQTDDASAAEMQMPKINFTTFVLSLNSSALVNLGIETDPISRNKSVNLPIAKQTIDILAMLEEKTRGNIDDNEKRLLTHILYELRIMYVKKRDETT
;
A
#
# COMPACT_ATOMS: atom_id res chain seq x y z
N MET A 1 -18.93 -7.57 -25.94
CA MET A 1 -19.16 -7.67 -25.44
C MET A 1 -19.00 -7.88 -24.63
N SER A 2 -18.78 -7.64 -24.95
CA SER A 2 -18.95 -7.73 -24.28
C SER A 2 -18.83 -7.83 -23.32
N GLU A 3 -18.75 -7.67 -23.71
CA GLU A 3 -18.98 -7.60 -22.95
C GLU A 3 -18.68 -7.64 -21.94
N GLU A 4 -18.54 -7.45 -22.32
CA GLU A 4 -18.52 -7.31 -21.51
C GLU A 4 -18.40 -7.06 -20.61
N LYS A 5 -18.59 -6.86 -21.03
CA LYS A 5 -18.90 -6.50 -20.26
C LYS A 5 -19.06 -6.50 -19.40
N LYS A 6 -19.42 -6.45 -19.72
CA LYS A 6 -19.98 -6.30 -18.93
C LYS A 6 -19.95 -6.46 -17.94
N GLN A 7 -20.01 -6.43 -18.12
CA GLN A 7 -20.25 -6.39 -17.23
C GLN A 7 -20.13 -6.29 -16.25
N THR A 8 -20.15 -6.10 -16.57
CA THR A 8 -20.29 -5.81 -15.71
C THR A 8 -20.38 -5.51 -14.89
N ASP A 9 -20.53 -5.39 -15.28
CA ASP A 9 -20.85 -4.91 -14.66
C ASP A 9 -21.16 -4.47 -13.83
N ASP A 10 -21.54 -4.50 -14.26
CA ASP A 10 -21.99 -3.94 -13.58
C ASP A 10 -22.18 -3.78 -12.49
N ALA A 11 -22.40 -4.08 -12.78
CA ALA A 11 -22.71 -3.92 -11.67
C ALA A 11 -22.29 -3.76 -10.72
N SER A 12 -22.40 -4.01 -10.55
CA SER A 12 -21.69 -3.83 -9.58
C SER A 12 -21.03 -2.69 -9.64
N ALA A 13 -21.41 -2.08 -10.45
CA ALA A 13 -20.72 -0.95 -10.75
C ALA A 13 -20.62 -0.02 -9.61
N ALA A 14 -21.68 0.18 -8.92
CA ALA A 14 -21.64 1.13 -7.86
C ALA A 14 -20.65 0.74 -6.84
N GLU A 15 -20.72 -0.49 -6.59
CA GLU A 15 -19.80 -0.98 -5.66
C GLU A 15 -18.45 -0.98 -6.28
N MET A 16 -18.39 -0.80 -7.55
CA MET A 16 -17.15 -0.70 -8.23
C MET A 16 -16.54 0.65 -8.06
N GLN A 17 -16.75 1.30 -6.94
CA GLN A 17 -16.10 2.56 -6.67
C GLN A 17 -14.61 2.39 -6.41
N MET A 18 -14.08 1.24 -6.73
CA MET A 18 -12.64 0.99 -6.57
C MET A 18 -11.84 1.78 -7.59
N PRO A 19 -10.75 2.40 -7.16
CA PRO A 19 -9.90 3.11 -8.10
C PRO A 19 -9.30 2.14 -9.11
N LYS A 20 -9.05 2.65 -10.31
CA LYS A 20 -8.39 1.87 -11.33
C LYS A 20 -6.99 1.54 -10.86
N ILE A 21 -6.58 0.29 -11.05
CA ILE A 21 -5.26 -0.15 -10.64
C ILE A 21 -4.19 0.41 -11.56
N ASN A 22 -3.19 0.99 -10.96
CA ASN A 22 -1.95 1.35 -11.65
C ASN A 22 -0.84 1.27 -10.60
N PHE A 23 0.38 1.53 -10.99
CA PHE A 23 1.51 1.36 -10.08
C PHE A 23 1.37 2.26 -8.86
N THR A 24 0.98 3.52 -9.07
CA THR A 24 0.83 4.47 -7.98
C THR A 24 -0.22 4.01 -6.97
N THR A 25 -1.40 3.58 -7.43
CA THR A 25 -2.44 3.14 -6.49
C THR A 25 -2.02 1.88 -5.77
N PHE A 26 -1.29 1.00 -6.44
CA PHE A 26 -0.79 -0.20 -5.80
C PHE A 26 0.19 0.15 -4.67
N VAL A 27 1.16 1.02 -4.95
CA VAL A 27 2.13 1.45 -3.95
C VAL A 27 1.43 2.13 -2.78
N LEU A 28 0.45 2.99 -3.08
CA LEU A 28 -0.29 3.67 -2.03
C LEU A 28 -1.10 2.70 -1.15
N SER A 29 -1.62 1.62 -1.75
CA SER A 29 -2.34 0.64 -0.95
C SER A 29 -1.40 -0.10 0.00
N LEU A 30 -0.19 -0.39 -0.45
CA LEU A 30 0.82 -0.99 0.42
C LEU A 30 1.23 -0.05 1.54
N ASN A 31 1.35 1.23 1.21
CA ASN A 31 1.65 2.24 2.23
C ASN A 31 0.56 2.29 3.30
N SER A 32 -0.70 2.28 2.89
CA SER A 32 -1.81 2.29 3.83
C SER A 32 -1.78 1.06 4.73
N SER A 33 -1.52 -0.10 4.15
CA SER A 33 -1.43 -1.33 4.92
C SER A 33 -0.32 -1.25 5.97
N ALA A 34 0.83 -0.71 5.58
CA ALA A 34 1.94 -0.56 6.52
C ALA A 34 1.57 0.40 7.65
N LEU A 35 0.93 1.51 7.31
CA LEU A 35 0.54 2.49 8.33
C LEU A 35 -0.47 1.92 9.32
N VAL A 36 -1.40 1.10 8.84
CA VAL A 36 -2.34 0.43 9.73
C VAL A 36 -1.60 -0.51 10.66
N ASN A 37 -0.66 -1.28 10.14
CA ASN A 37 0.06 -2.27 10.96
C ASN A 37 1.13 -1.64 11.85
N LEU A 38 1.49 -0.39 11.59
CA LEU A 38 2.33 0.38 12.50
C LEU A 38 1.52 1.06 13.59
N GLY A 39 0.18 0.93 13.53
CA GLY A 39 -0.67 1.57 14.52
C GLY A 39 -0.85 3.05 14.32
N ILE A 40 -0.46 3.56 13.15
CA ILE A 40 -0.57 4.98 12.86
C ILE A 40 -1.93 5.31 12.31
N GLU A 41 -2.50 4.41 11.50
CA GLU A 41 -3.84 4.59 10.96
C GLU A 41 -4.77 3.50 11.46
N THR A 42 -6.03 3.85 11.57
CA THR A 42 -7.07 2.92 12.01
C THR A 42 -7.37 1.93 10.89
N ASP A 43 -7.50 0.66 11.27
CA ASP A 43 -7.93 -0.38 10.34
C ASP A 43 -9.35 -0.07 9.89
N PRO A 44 -9.60 0.07 8.59
CA PRO A 44 -10.94 0.42 8.09
C PRO A 44 -11.99 -0.66 8.35
N ILE A 45 -11.57 -1.89 8.56
CA ILE A 45 -12.51 -2.99 8.78
C ILE A 45 -12.82 -3.13 10.26
N SER A 46 -11.80 -3.26 11.10
CA SER A 46 -12.01 -3.46 12.53
C SER A 46 -12.28 -2.15 13.27
N ARG A 47 -11.94 -1.03 12.66
CA ARG A 47 -12.10 0.30 13.24
C ARG A 47 -11.24 0.50 14.48
N ASN A 48 -10.22 -0.32 14.64
CA ASN A 48 -9.30 -0.24 15.76
C ASN A 48 -7.91 0.06 15.29
N LYS A 49 -7.10 0.60 16.18
CA LYS A 49 -5.67 0.75 15.96
C LYS A 49 -4.96 -0.37 16.69
N SER A 50 -4.06 -1.01 16.01
CA SER A 50 -3.22 -2.03 16.63
C SER A 50 -1.90 -2.09 15.90
N VAL A 51 -0.89 -2.66 16.56
CA VAL A 51 0.45 -2.73 16.00
C VAL A 51 0.75 -4.18 15.68
N ASN A 52 1.21 -4.42 14.45
CA ASN A 52 1.69 -5.72 14.02
C ASN A 52 2.99 -5.50 13.28
N LEU A 53 4.08 -5.43 14.02
CA LEU A 53 5.38 -5.11 13.45
C LEU A 53 5.86 -6.12 12.42
N PRO A 54 5.68 -7.43 12.60
CA PRO A 54 6.09 -8.37 11.57
C PRO A 54 5.41 -8.13 10.23
N ILE A 55 4.10 -7.83 10.22
CA ILE A 55 3.39 -7.55 8.98
C ILE A 55 3.84 -6.20 8.41
N ALA A 56 4.04 -5.21 9.26
CA ALA A 56 4.53 -3.92 8.80
C ALA A 56 5.90 -4.07 8.12
N LYS A 57 6.79 -4.83 8.75
CA LYS A 57 8.12 -5.06 8.19
C LYS A 57 8.02 -5.78 6.85
N GLN A 58 7.17 -6.79 6.76
CA GLN A 58 7.01 -7.51 5.51
C GLN A 58 6.52 -6.60 4.40
N THR A 59 5.59 -5.71 4.71
CA THR A 59 5.08 -4.77 3.72
C THR A 59 6.20 -3.83 3.25
N ILE A 60 7.03 -3.36 4.18
CA ILE A 60 8.17 -2.52 3.83
C ILE A 60 9.15 -3.29 2.94
N ASP A 61 9.39 -4.56 3.28
CA ASP A 61 10.27 -5.40 2.48
C ASP A 61 9.71 -5.63 1.07
N ILE A 62 8.37 -5.74 0.94
CA ILE A 62 7.74 -5.85 -0.37
C ILE A 62 7.98 -4.57 -1.17
N LEU A 63 7.83 -3.42 -0.55
CA LEU A 63 8.10 -2.15 -1.24
C LEU A 63 9.55 -2.03 -1.67
N ALA A 64 10.48 -2.48 -0.83
CA ALA A 64 11.89 -2.47 -1.19
C ALA A 64 12.18 -3.41 -2.36
N MET A 65 11.52 -4.57 -2.37
CA MET A 65 11.65 -5.50 -3.48
C MET A 65 11.09 -4.88 -4.77
N LEU A 66 9.95 -4.21 -4.67
CA LEU A 66 9.37 -3.53 -5.83
C LEU A 66 10.31 -2.48 -6.39
N GLU A 67 10.95 -1.71 -5.50
CA GLU A 67 11.89 -0.69 -5.95
C GLU A 67 13.00 -1.30 -6.79
N GLU A 68 13.51 -2.43 -6.35
CA GLU A 68 14.57 -3.11 -7.06
C GLU A 68 14.08 -3.72 -8.37
N LYS A 69 12.94 -4.41 -8.31
CA LYS A 69 12.43 -5.14 -9.47
C LYS A 69 11.87 -4.25 -10.57
N THR A 70 11.48 -3.03 -10.23
CA THR A 70 10.93 -2.10 -11.22
C THR A 70 11.97 -1.11 -11.74
N ARG A 71 13.22 -1.25 -11.32
CA ARG A 71 14.26 -0.30 -11.72
C ARG A 71 14.36 -0.24 -13.24
N GLY A 72 14.23 0.97 -13.77
CA GLY A 72 14.26 1.18 -15.21
C GLY A 72 12.94 0.96 -15.92
N ASN A 73 11.89 0.57 -15.20
CA ASN A 73 10.58 0.27 -15.80
C ASN A 73 9.46 1.14 -15.28
N ILE A 74 9.75 2.10 -14.43
CA ILE A 74 8.75 3.05 -13.92
C ILE A 74 9.23 4.45 -14.21
N ASP A 75 8.28 5.40 -14.27
CA ASP A 75 8.66 6.78 -14.57
C ASP A 75 9.20 7.47 -13.31
N ASP A 76 9.70 8.70 -13.50
CA ASP A 76 10.35 9.43 -12.42
C ASP A 76 9.39 9.73 -11.28
N ASN A 77 8.13 9.99 -11.57
CA ASN A 77 7.15 10.27 -10.53
C ASN A 77 6.88 9.03 -9.68
N GLU A 78 6.73 7.88 -10.34
CA GLU A 78 6.52 6.62 -9.65
C GLU A 78 7.73 6.27 -8.78
N LYS A 79 8.92 6.50 -9.30
CA LYS A 79 10.15 6.22 -8.56
C LYS A 79 10.25 7.11 -7.32
N ARG A 80 9.97 8.41 -7.48
CA ARG A 80 10.05 9.33 -6.36
C ARG A 80 9.04 8.97 -5.27
N LEU A 81 7.82 8.61 -5.66
CA LEU A 81 6.81 8.21 -4.71
C LEU A 81 7.26 6.99 -3.91
N LEU A 82 7.73 5.97 -4.61
CA LEU A 82 8.15 4.73 -3.97
C LEU A 82 9.33 4.98 -3.02
N THR A 83 10.31 5.74 -3.46
CA THR A 83 11.47 6.06 -2.65
C THR A 83 11.07 6.84 -1.39
N HIS A 84 10.17 7.80 -1.56
CA HIS A 84 9.70 8.61 -0.43
C HIS A 84 8.94 7.77 0.58
N ILE A 85 8.03 6.94 0.10
CA ILE A 85 7.23 6.09 0.97
C ILE A 85 8.14 5.14 1.75
N LEU A 86 9.09 4.51 1.08
CA LEU A 86 10.03 3.62 1.76
C LEU A 86 10.81 4.33 2.85
N TYR A 87 11.29 5.54 2.55
CA TYR A 87 12.03 6.32 3.52
C TYR A 87 11.19 6.61 4.77
N GLU A 88 9.97 7.07 4.56
CA GLU A 88 9.09 7.42 5.66
C GLU A 88 8.69 6.20 6.49
N LEU A 89 8.35 5.11 5.82
CA LEU A 89 7.92 3.91 6.53
C LEU A 89 9.05 3.29 7.34
N ARG A 90 10.28 3.35 6.83
CA ARG A 90 11.42 2.82 7.58
C ARG A 90 11.65 3.60 8.86
N ILE A 91 11.51 4.92 8.78
CA ILE A 91 11.65 5.77 9.97
C ILE A 91 10.55 5.43 10.98
N MET A 92 9.31 5.34 10.51
CA MET A 92 8.19 5.01 11.39
C MET A 92 8.32 3.62 12.00
N TYR A 93 8.80 2.67 11.22
CA TYR A 93 8.99 1.31 11.74
C TYR A 93 10.02 1.29 12.88
N VAL A 94 11.17 1.91 12.68
CA VAL A 94 12.21 1.94 13.70
C VAL A 94 11.69 2.61 14.96
N LYS A 95 10.98 3.72 14.80
CA LYS A 95 10.43 4.45 15.93
C LYS A 95 9.44 3.58 16.71
N LYS A 96 8.53 2.92 15.99
CA LYS A 96 7.52 2.08 16.64
C LYS A 96 8.16 0.87 17.30
N ARG A 97 9.15 0.25 16.64
CA ARG A 97 9.85 -0.87 17.21
C ARG A 97 10.52 -0.48 18.53
N ASP A 98 11.17 0.68 18.56
CA ASP A 98 11.85 1.13 19.76
C ASP A 98 10.89 1.45 20.88
N GLU A 99 9.68 1.90 20.56
CA GLU A 99 8.65 2.15 21.56
C GLU A 99 8.13 0.86 22.21
N THR A 100 8.19 -0.25 21.48
CA THR A 100 7.62 -1.50 21.96
C THR A 100 8.65 -2.45 22.57
N THR A 101 9.90 -2.07 22.61
CA THR A 101 10.96 -2.86 23.27
C THR A 101 11.44 -2.19 24.59
#